data_aef226b16adbcc9e256344a6ccb2daaa
#
_entry.id   aef226b16adbcc9e256344a6ccb2daaa
#
_cell.length_a   1.000
_cell.length_b   1.000
_cell.length_c   1.000
_cell.angle_alpha   90.00
_cell.angle_beta   90.00
_cell.angle_gamma   90.00
#
_symmetry.space_group_name_H-M   'P 1'
#
loop_
_entity.id
_entity.type
_entity.pdbx_description
1 polymer ?
#
loop_
_entity_poly.entity_id
_entity_poly.type
_entity_poly.pdbx_seq_one_letter_code
_entity_poly.pdbx_strand_id
1 'polypeptide(L)'
;MATTTKTTKRRNTAMFYALMRQLPHYDSAYQEVIKEGAIHDYLTRLYGENHGRALSLRALTDEEYEGLIQEMRRKVRNLKSPEQLRREALRKRLTHQILSTFSRIGIEAKGSDYSVVNEHIRRLPISKGRIIPQFTLDELPNLLGAVRAYCDNIHKRQLKEQRQALAN
;
A
#
# COMPACT_ATOMS: atom_id res chain seq x y z
N MET A 1 -2.05 -40.06 -21.67
CA MET A 1 -1.74 -38.63 -21.91
C MET A 1 -2.57 -37.82 -20.92
N ALA A 2 -1.96 -37.29 -19.88
CA ALA A 2 -2.65 -36.52 -18.85
C ALA A 2 -2.65 -35.04 -19.28
N THR A 3 -3.83 -34.53 -19.65
CA THR A 3 -4.07 -33.12 -19.92
C THR A 3 -4.10 -32.36 -18.59
N THR A 4 -2.98 -31.74 -18.23
CA THR A 4 -2.88 -30.85 -17.09
C THR A 4 -3.66 -29.57 -17.42
N THR A 5 -4.89 -29.48 -16.97
CA THR A 5 -5.68 -28.25 -17.00
C THR A 5 -5.03 -27.26 -16.03
N LYS A 6 -4.19 -26.34 -16.56
CA LYS A 6 -3.70 -25.17 -15.82
C LYS A 6 -4.92 -24.32 -15.44
N THR A 7 -5.31 -24.38 -14.17
CA THR A 7 -6.30 -23.47 -13.57
C THR A 7 -5.69 -22.06 -13.62
N THR A 8 -6.08 -21.27 -14.60
CA THR A 8 -5.64 -19.86 -14.73
C THR A 8 -6.23 -19.09 -13.55
N LYS A 9 -5.44 -18.85 -12.53
CA LYS A 9 -5.77 -18.00 -11.40
C LYS A 9 -6.20 -16.62 -11.95
N ARG A 10 -7.45 -16.23 -11.68
CA ARG A 10 -8.03 -14.98 -12.21
C ARG A 10 -7.16 -13.81 -11.75
N ARG A 11 -6.46 -13.19 -12.70
CA ARG A 11 -5.53 -12.07 -12.42
C ARG A 11 -6.29 -10.87 -11.88
N ASN A 12 -5.78 -10.27 -10.80
CA ASN A 12 -6.33 -9.03 -10.26
C ASN A 12 -5.86 -7.84 -11.10
N THR A 13 -6.72 -7.33 -11.96
CA THR A 13 -6.43 -6.18 -12.83
C THR A 13 -6.69 -4.83 -12.16
N ALA A 14 -7.19 -4.79 -10.93
CA ALA A 14 -7.53 -3.56 -10.22
C ALA A 14 -6.33 -2.61 -10.08
N MET A 15 -5.13 -3.15 -9.88
CA MET A 15 -3.89 -2.35 -9.78
C MET A 15 -3.60 -1.58 -11.07
N PHE A 16 -3.76 -2.22 -12.24
CA PHE A 16 -3.58 -1.56 -13.53
C PHE A 16 -4.51 -0.35 -13.67
N TYR A 17 -5.80 -0.55 -13.43
CA TYR A 17 -6.79 0.53 -13.53
C TYR A 17 -6.57 1.65 -12.50
N ALA A 18 -6.11 1.31 -11.28
CA ALA A 18 -5.76 2.29 -10.27
C ALA A 18 -4.57 3.17 -10.68
N LEU A 19 -3.56 2.60 -11.33
CA LEU A 19 -2.41 3.33 -11.87
C LEU A 19 -2.80 4.16 -13.10
N MET A 20 -3.59 3.59 -14.00
CA MET A 20 -4.06 4.27 -15.22
C MET A 20 -4.83 5.55 -14.90
N ARG A 21 -5.69 5.52 -13.86
CA ARG A 21 -6.45 6.71 -13.41
C ARG A 21 -5.56 7.83 -12.86
N GLN A 22 -4.30 7.55 -12.55
CA GLN A 22 -3.33 8.54 -12.07
C GLN A 22 -2.53 9.18 -13.21
N LEU A 23 -2.70 8.73 -14.44
CA LEU A 23 -2.05 9.36 -15.59
C LEU A 23 -2.70 10.71 -15.92
N PRO A 24 -1.91 11.73 -16.34
CA PRO A 24 -2.38 13.10 -16.51
C PRO A 24 -3.42 13.26 -17.61
N HIS A 25 -3.48 12.34 -18.55
CA HIS A 25 -4.41 12.37 -19.69
C HIS A 25 -5.51 11.30 -19.57
N TYR A 26 -5.71 10.78 -18.35
CA TYR A 26 -6.77 9.80 -18.15
C TYR A 26 -8.14 10.47 -18.27
N ASP A 27 -8.95 9.90 -19.17
CA ASP A 27 -10.36 10.20 -19.30
C ASP A 27 -11.14 8.89 -19.31
N SER A 28 -12.18 8.80 -18.51
CA SER A 28 -13.01 7.60 -18.40
C SER A 28 -13.72 7.24 -19.71
N ALA A 29 -14.04 8.24 -20.56
CA ALA A 29 -14.63 8.02 -21.89
C ALA A 29 -13.68 7.28 -22.84
N TYR A 30 -12.37 7.41 -22.64
CA TYR A 30 -11.34 6.78 -23.47
C TYR A 30 -10.58 5.67 -22.74
N GLN A 31 -11.15 5.13 -21.67
CA GLN A 31 -10.48 4.14 -20.81
C GLN A 31 -9.93 2.92 -21.58
N GLU A 32 -10.70 2.38 -22.55
CA GLU A 32 -10.27 1.24 -23.35
C GLU A 32 -9.10 1.59 -24.28
N VAL A 33 -9.17 2.75 -24.94
CA VAL A 33 -8.10 3.24 -25.83
C VAL A 33 -6.80 3.47 -25.05
N ILE A 34 -6.89 4.08 -23.86
CA ILE A 34 -5.73 4.30 -22.99
C ILE A 34 -5.13 2.98 -22.50
N LYS A 35 -5.98 2.01 -22.17
CA LYS A 35 -5.55 0.65 -21.79
C LYS A 35 -4.81 -0.03 -22.92
N GLU A 36 -5.41 -0.06 -24.12
CA GLU A 36 -4.82 -0.69 -25.29
C GLU A 36 -3.51 -0.01 -25.68
N GLY A 37 -3.44 1.32 -25.66
CA GLY A 37 -2.23 2.08 -25.90
C GLY A 37 -1.11 1.74 -24.90
N ALA A 38 -1.43 1.65 -23.61
CA ALA A 38 -0.44 1.29 -22.60
C ALA A 38 0.12 -0.14 -22.76
N ILE A 39 -0.74 -1.09 -23.15
CA ILE A 39 -0.33 -2.47 -23.46
C ILE A 39 0.49 -2.50 -24.74
N HIS A 40 0.06 -1.81 -25.79
CA HIS A 40 0.78 -1.73 -27.07
C HIS A 40 2.18 -1.16 -26.86
N ASP A 41 2.32 -0.02 -26.20
CA ASP A 41 3.62 0.61 -25.92
C ASP A 41 4.56 -0.32 -25.15
N TYR A 42 4.01 -1.09 -24.21
CA TYR A 42 4.78 -2.04 -23.43
C TYR A 42 5.25 -3.22 -24.29
N LEU A 43 4.35 -3.84 -25.04
CA LEU A 43 4.65 -4.98 -25.89
C LEU A 43 5.59 -4.59 -27.06
N THR A 44 5.41 -3.40 -27.64
CA THR A 44 6.29 -2.87 -28.69
C THR A 44 7.74 -2.76 -28.21
N ARG A 45 7.95 -2.35 -26.96
CA ARG A 45 9.32 -2.31 -26.40
C ARG A 45 9.93 -3.69 -26.16
N LEU A 46 9.11 -4.69 -25.84
CA LEU A 46 9.61 -6.05 -25.62
C LEU A 46 9.84 -6.81 -26.92
N TYR A 47 8.98 -6.62 -27.92
CA TYR A 47 8.90 -7.49 -29.10
C TYR A 47 8.98 -6.75 -30.42
N GLY A 48 9.05 -5.41 -30.44
CA GLY A 48 9.02 -4.57 -31.63
C GLY A 48 7.60 -4.22 -32.09
N GLU A 49 7.50 -3.28 -33.05
CA GLU A 49 6.23 -2.70 -33.52
C GLU A 49 5.23 -3.73 -34.07
N ASN A 50 5.74 -4.77 -34.73
CA ASN A 50 4.91 -5.79 -35.40
C ASN A 50 4.70 -7.06 -34.59
N HIS A 51 4.53 -6.90 -33.25
CA HIS A 51 4.44 -8.05 -32.34
C HIS A 51 3.19 -8.94 -32.54
N GLY A 52 2.15 -8.48 -33.24
CA GLY A 52 0.93 -9.25 -33.55
C GLY A 52 0.15 -9.80 -32.36
N ARG A 53 0.41 -9.31 -31.16
CA ARG A 53 -0.21 -9.81 -29.92
C ARG A 53 -1.48 -9.03 -29.58
N ALA A 54 -2.43 -9.72 -28.96
CA ALA A 54 -3.69 -9.11 -28.51
C ALA A 54 -3.46 -8.05 -27.42
N LEU A 55 -4.07 -6.87 -27.58
CA LEU A 55 -4.00 -5.73 -26.65
C LEU A 55 -4.97 -5.90 -25.49
N SER A 56 -4.84 -7.00 -24.75
CA SER A 56 -5.68 -7.33 -23.61
C SER A 56 -4.85 -7.74 -22.41
N LEU A 57 -5.23 -7.25 -21.21
CA LEU A 57 -4.57 -7.63 -19.95
C LEU A 57 -4.64 -9.14 -19.68
N ARG A 58 -5.62 -9.84 -20.26
CA ARG A 58 -5.77 -11.30 -20.13
C ARG A 58 -4.82 -12.08 -21.04
N ALA A 59 -4.39 -11.48 -22.14
CA ALA A 59 -3.47 -12.09 -23.10
C ALA A 59 -2.00 -11.99 -22.69
N LEU A 60 -1.68 -11.15 -21.71
CA LEU A 60 -0.33 -11.02 -21.16
C LEU A 60 0.02 -12.25 -20.30
N THR A 61 1.28 -12.66 -20.31
CA THR A 61 1.80 -13.59 -19.31
C THR A 61 1.86 -12.91 -17.92
N ASP A 62 2.09 -13.65 -16.85
CA ASP A 62 2.20 -13.05 -15.51
C ASP A 62 3.42 -12.12 -15.42
N GLU A 63 4.53 -12.51 -16.03
CA GLU A 63 5.77 -11.71 -16.10
C GLU A 63 5.56 -10.41 -16.88
N GLU A 64 4.88 -10.49 -18.04
CA GLU A 64 4.55 -9.31 -18.84
C GLU A 64 3.61 -8.35 -18.07
N TYR A 65 2.63 -8.90 -17.36
CA TYR A 65 1.72 -8.09 -16.58
C TYR A 65 2.45 -7.38 -15.43
N GLU A 66 3.32 -8.08 -14.70
CA GLU A 66 4.14 -7.48 -13.64
C GLU A 66 5.06 -6.39 -14.19
N GLY A 67 5.69 -6.64 -15.33
CA GLY A 67 6.53 -5.65 -16.02
C GLY A 67 5.75 -4.41 -16.43
N LEU A 68 4.55 -4.59 -17.00
CA LEU A 68 3.63 -3.48 -17.34
C LEU A 68 3.25 -2.67 -16.08
N ILE A 69 2.91 -3.34 -14.97
CA ILE A 69 2.59 -2.67 -13.71
C ILE A 69 3.78 -1.87 -13.17
N GLN A 70 4.99 -2.43 -13.23
CA GLN A 70 6.19 -1.72 -12.78
C GLN A 70 6.44 -0.46 -13.63
N GLU A 71 6.25 -0.55 -14.92
CA GLU A 71 6.38 0.58 -15.81
C GLU A 71 5.33 1.66 -15.55
N MET A 72 4.07 1.27 -15.40
CA MET A 72 3.00 2.19 -15.02
C MET A 72 3.30 2.91 -13.69
N ARG A 73 3.81 2.18 -12.69
CA ARG A 73 4.27 2.77 -11.43
C ARG A 73 5.40 3.79 -11.65
N ARG A 74 6.35 3.49 -12.54
CA ARG A 74 7.43 4.41 -12.88
C ARG A 74 6.90 5.67 -13.55
N LYS A 75 5.99 5.53 -14.53
CA LYS A 75 5.33 6.66 -15.20
C LYS A 75 4.62 7.55 -14.17
N VAL A 76 3.76 6.97 -13.33
CA VAL A 76 3.03 7.71 -12.27
C VAL A 76 3.99 8.38 -11.27
N ARG A 77 5.06 7.69 -10.86
CA ARG A 77 6.05 8.26 -9.94
C ARG A 77 6.79 9.44 -10.55
N ASN A 78 7.12 9.38 -11.84
CA ASN A 78 7.82 10.46 -12.54
C ASN A 78 6.95 11.71 -12.72
N LEU A 79 5.61 11.57 -12.59
CA LEU A 79 4.67 12.69 -12.62
C LEU A 79 4.59 13.44 -11.29
N LYS A 80 5.00 12.82 -10.19
CA LYS A 80 4.98 13.45 -8.87
C LYS A 80 6.17 14.40 -8.74
N SER A 81 5.90 15.59 -8.22
CA SER A 81 6.96 16.52 -7.90
C SER A 81 7.92 15.92 -6.85
N PRO A 82 9.20 16.35 -6.81
CA PRO A 82 10.13 15.91 -5.77
C PRO A 82 9.61 16.17 -4.35
N GLU A 83 8.84 17.23 -4.16
CA GLU A 83 8.20 17.56 -2.88
C GLU A 83 7.11 16.55 -2.52
N GLN A 84 6.24 16.18 -3.46
CA GLN A 84 5.21 15.16 -3.25
C GLN A 84 5.83 13.81 -2.88
N LEU A 85 6.94 13.43 -3.53
CA LEU A 85 7.68 12.21 -3.21
C LEU A 85 8.26 12.25 -1.79
N ARG A 86 8.83 13.40 -1.38
CA ARG A 86 9.34 13.60 -0.01
C ARG A 86 8.23 13.49 1.03
N ARG A 87 7.08 14.13 0.78
CA ARG A 87 5.90 14.06 1.69
C ARG A 87 5.36 12.64 1.83
N GLU A 88 5.27 11.89 0.73
CA GLU A 88 4.88 10.48 0.78
C GLU A 88 5.87 9.60 1.53
N ALA A 89 7.17 9.80 1.32
CA ALA A 89 8.22 9.08 2.03
C ALA A 89 8.18 9.37 3.54
N LEU A 90 8.01 10.63 3.91
CA LEU A 90 7.87 11.03 5.32
C LEU A 90 6.61 10.41 5.95
N ARG A 91 5.47 10.44 5.24
CA ARG A 91 4.23 9.80 5.70
C ARG A 91 4.41 8.30 5.95
N LYS A 92 5.03 7.59 5.01
CA LYS A 92 5.34 6.16 5.15
C LYS A 92 6.22 5.89 6.37
N ARG A 93 7.29 6.70 6.55
CA ARG A 93 8.20 6.59 7.69
C ARG A 93 7.47 6.77 9.01
N LEU A 94 6.67 7.82 9.16
CA LEU A 94 5.91 8.09 10.38
C LEU A 94 4.88 6.99 10.68
N THR A 95 4.15 6.54 9.66
CA THR A 95 3.21 5.42 9.81
C THR A 95 3.93 4.16 10.26
N HIS A 96 5.07 3.82 9.67
CA HIS A 96 5.88 2.67 10.07
C HIS A 96 6.36 2.79 11.52
N GLN A 97 6.78 3.99 11.97
CA GLN A 97 7.19 4.21 13.35
C GLN A 97 6.02 4.01 14.33
N ILE A 98 4.81 4.46 13.99
CA ILE A 98 3.60 4.23 14.78
C ILE A 98 3.35 2.72 14.92
N LEU A 99 3.34 1.98 13.81
CA LEU A 99 3.11 0.54 13.80
C LEU A 99 4.19 -0.22 14.60
N SER A 100 5.45 0.11 14.39
CA SER A 100 6.58 -0.47 15.13
C SER A 100 6.51 -0.19 16.64
N THR A 101 5.97 0.98 17.05
CA THR A 101 5.79 1.30 18.48
C THR A 101 4.71 0.41 19.10
N PHE A 102 3.61 0.16 18.42
CA PHE A 102 2.57 -0.77 18.87
C PHE A 102 3.06 -2.22 18.92
N SER A 103 3.85 -2.64 17.92
CA SER A 103 4.41 -3.99 17.87
C SER A 103 5.28 -4.34 19.09
N ARG A 104 5.97 -3.35 19.67
CA ARG A 104 6.78 -3.53 20.90
C ARG A 104 5.96 -3.98 22.11
N ILE A 105 4.67 -3.74 22.14
CA ILE A 105 3.75 -4.15 23.22
C ILE A 105 2.81 -5.28 22.76
N GLY A 106 3.15 -5.97 21.64
CA GLY A 106 2.40 -7.11 21.12
C GLY A 106 1.13 -6.75 20.34
N ILE A 107 0.95 -5.46 19.97
CA ILE A 107 -0.17 -5.03 19.11
C ILE A 107 0.33 -4.96 17.68
N GLU A 108 -0.01 -5.97 16.87
CA GLU A 108 0.50 -6.10 15.51
C GLU A 108 -0.59 -5.94 14.46
N ALA A 109 -0.21 -5.33 13.33
CA ALA A 109 -1.02 -5.34 12.13
C ALA A 109 -0.84 -6.69 11.40
N LYS A 110 -1.93 -7.27 10.91
CA LYS A 110 -1.88 -8.51 10.13
C LYS A 110 -1.80 -8.17 8.63
N GLY A 111 -0.59 -8.13 8.09
CA GLY A 111 -0.36 -7.75 6.69
C GLY A 111 -0.82 -6.31 6.42
N SER A 112 -1.81 -6.13 5.54
CA SER A 112 -2.43 -4.82 5.25
C SER A 112 -3.61 -4.46 6.15
N ASP A 113 -3.99 -5.33 7.09
CA ASP A 113 -5.08 -5.07 8.04
C ASP A 113 -4.55 -4.36 9.28
N TYR A 114 -4.91 -3.08 9.39
CA TYR A 114 -4.57 -2.21 10.53
C TYR A 114 -5.73 -2.06 11.52
N SER A 115 -6.76 -2.89 11.46
CA SER A 115 -7.98 -2.75 12.28
C SER A 115 -7.68 -2.70 13.78
N VAL A 116 -6.85 -3.63 14.27
CA VAL A 116 -6.45 -3.71 15.68
C VAL A 116 -5.69 -2.45 16.11
N VAL A 117 -4.71 -2.01 15.33
CA VAL A 117 -3.93 -0.79 15.62
C VAL A 117 -4.83 0.43 15.58
N ASN A 118 -5.71 0.54 14.60
CA ASN A 118 -6.65 1.66 14.47
C ASN A 118 -7.65 1.73 15.62
N GLU A 119 -8.05 0.59 16.21
CA GLU A 119 -8.89 0.57 17.39
C GLU A 119 -8.19 1.20 18.62
N HIS A 120 -6.91 0.86 18.83
CA HIS A 120 -6.11 1.50 19.87
C HIS A 120 -5.93 3.00 19.63
N ILE A 121 -5.68 3.41 18.37
CA ILE A 121 -5.55 4.82 18.02
C ILE A 121 -6.84 5.59 18.31
N ARG A 122 -8.01 5.06 17.97
CA ARG A 122 -9.31 5.70 18.25
C ARG A 122 -9.52 6.01 19.75
N ARG A 123 -8.94 5.21 20.63
CA ARG A 123 -9.02 5.41 22.09
C ARG A 123 -8.11 6.52 22.61
N LEU A 124 -7.13 6.96 21.80
CA LEU A 124 -6.25 8.07 22.20
C LEU A 124 -7.01 9.40 22.15
N PRO A 125 -6.94 10.26 23.17
CA PRO A 125 -7.64 11.55 23.20
C PRO A 125 -7.32 12.44 21.97
N ILE A 126 -6.06 12.41 21.52
CA ILE A 126 -5.60 13.18 20.35
C ILE A 126 -6.27 12.72 19.04
N SER A 127 -6.71 11.47 18.96
CA SER A 127 -7.29 10.93 17.74
C SER A 127 -8.68 11.49 17.44
N LYS A 128 -9.45 11.82 18.47
CA LYS A 128 -10.88 12.19 18.35
C LYS A 128 -11.66 11.16 17.53
N GLY A 129 -11.34 9.86 17.73
CA GLY A 129 -11.97 8.74 17.01
C GLY A 129 -11.44 8.47 15.59
N ARG A 130 -10.45 9.26 15.12
CA ARG A 130 -9.83 9.08 13.78
C ARG A 130 -8.86 7.90 13.76
N ILE A 131 -8.59 7.39 12.55
CA ILE A 131 -7.62 6.33 12.26
C ILE A 131 -6.42 6.90 11.47
N ILE A 132 -5.30 6.16 11.40
CA ILE A 132 -4.04 6.65 10.80
C ILE A 132 -4.23 7.36 9.44
N PRO A 133 -4.99 6.83 8.46
CA PRO A 133 -5.15 7.49 7.16
C PRO A 133 -5.81 8.88 7.23
N GLN A 134 -6.56 9.17 8.30
CA GLN A 134 -7.31 10.43 8.46
C GLN A 134 -6.48 11.56 9.08
N PHE A 135 -5.24 11.28 9.51
CA PHE A 135 -4.33 12.31 10.00
C PHE A 135 -3.58 12.97 8.86
N THR A 136 -3.41 14.28 8.93
CA THR A 136 -2.53 15.02 8.03
C THR A 136 -1.06 14.67 8.31
N LEU A 137 -0.16 15.01 7.39
CA LEU A 137 1.28 14.77 7.58
C LEU A 137 1.82 15.50 8.80
N ASP A 138 1.32 16.71 9.07
CA ASP A 138 1.76 17.56 10.17
C ASP A 138 1.24 17.09 11.54
N GLU A 139 0.14 16.35 11.55
CA GLU A 139 -0.43 15.75 12.77
C GLU A 139 0.24 14.42 13.16
N LEU A 140 0.83 13.70 12.21
CA LEU A 140 1.41 12.38 12.46
C LEU A 140 2.53 12.36 13.51
N PRO A 141 3.43 13.37 13.61
CA PRO A 141 4.41 13.42 14.70
C PRO A 141 3.78 13.50 16.08
N ASN A 142 2.71 14.28 16.22
CA ASN A 142 1.96 14.40 17.49
C ASN A 142 1.27 13.08 17.84
N LEU A 143 0.67 12.42 16.85
CA LEU A 143 0.10 11.08 17.03
C LEU A 143 1.17 10.09 17.47
N LEU A 144 2.34 10.08 16.85
CA LEU A 144 3.46 9.21 17.24
C LEU A 144 3.91 9.45 18.68
N GLY A 145 3.97 10.71 19.11
CA GLY A 145 4.25 11.07 20.52
C GLY A 145 3.22 10.47 21.49
N ALA A 146 1.94 10.62 21.16
CA ALA A 146 0.86 10.07 21.98
C ALA A 146 0.87 8.52 22.02
N VAL A 147 1.17 7.87 20.88
CA VAL A 147 1.31 6.41 20.81
C VAL A 147 2.47 5.92 21.68
N ARG A 148 3.62 6.61 21.64
CA ARG A 148 4.77 6.27 22.51
C ARG A 148 4.39 6.34 23.98
N ALA A 149 3.79 7.44 24.41
CA ALA A 149 3.35 7.59 25.79
C ALA A 149 2.32 6.51 26.22
N TYR A 150 1.40 6.17 25.32
CA TYR A 150 0.43 5.10 25.54
C TYR A 150 1.10 3.74 25.71
N CYS A 151 2.02 3.37 24.82
CA CYS A 151 2.74 2.11 24.86
C CYS A 151 3.64 2.01 26.11
N ASP A 152 4.33 3.09 26.48
CA ASP A 152 5.15 3.15 27.71
C ASP A 152 4.30 2.93 28.97
N ASN A 153 3.09 3.48 29.03
CA ASN A 153 2.18 3.28 30.14
C ASN A 153 1.70 1.82 30.23
N ILE A 154 1.38 1.19 29.11
CA ILE A 154 1.01 -0.24 29.08
C ILE A 154 2.20 -1.09 29.56
N HIS A 155 3.38 -0.85 29.02
CA HIS A 155 4.58 -1.60 29.41
C HIS A 155 4.88 -1.49 30.90
N LYS A 156 4.78 -0.29 31.47
CA LYS A 156 4.95 -0.08 32.93
C LYS A 156 3.92 -0.87 33.75
N ARG A 157 2.66 -0.94 33.30
CA ARG A 157 1.62 -1.74 33.98
C ARG A 157 1.95 -3.23 33.92
N GLN A 158 2.31 -3.75 32.75
CA GLN A 158 2.70 -5.15 32.58
C GLN A 158 3.88 -5.54 33.48
N LEU A 159 4.91 -4.69 33.56
CA LEU A 159 6.05 -4.91 34.46
C LEU A 159 5.66 -4.92 35.93
N LYS A 160 4.72 -4.05 36.33
CA LYS A 160 4.21 -4.01 37.74
C LYS A 160 3.45 -5.29 38.06
N GLU A 161 2.58 -5.74 37.17
CA GLU A 161 1.80 -6.97 37.31
C GLU A 161 2.71 -8.21 37.40
N GLN A 162 3.73 -8.30 36.52
CA GLN A 162 4.73 -9.38 36.60
C GLN A 162 5.49 -9.40 37.93
N ARG A 163 5.93 -8.23 38.44
CA ARG A 163 6.60 -8.15 39.74
C ARG A 163 5.70 -8.58 40.88
N GLN A 164 4.42 -8.23 40.84
CA GLN A 164 3.46 -8.66 41.87
C GLN A 164 3.19 -10.17 41.81
N ALA A 165 3.11 -10.74 40.60
CA ALA A 165 2.93 -12.19 40.43
C ALA A 165 4.13 -13.02 40.89
N LEU A 166 5.35 -12.46 40.85
CA LEU A 166 6.56 -13.12 41.33
C LEU A 166 6.79 -12.96 42.86
N ALA A 167 6.09 -12.04 43.50
CA ALA A 167 6.21 -11.76 44.94
C ALA A 167 5.17 -12.53 45.78
N ASN A 168 4.21 -13.19 45.14
CA ASN A 168 3.20 -14.08 45.76
C ASN A 168 3.55 -15.55 45.50
#